data_b769d6fe926c046470c39d9a7102942a
#
_entry.id   b769d6fe926c046470c39d9a7102942a
#
_cell.length_a   1.000
_cell.length_b   1.000
_cell.length_c   1.000
_cell.angle_alpha   90.00
_cell.angle_beta   90.00
_cell.angle_gamma   90.00
#
_symmetry.space_group_name_H-M   'P 1'
#
loop_
_entity.id
_entity.type
_entity.pdbx_description
1 polymer ?
#
loop_
_entity_poly.entity_id
_entity_poly.type
_entity_poly.pdbx_seq_one_letter_code
_entity_poly.pdbx_strand_id
1 'polypeptide(L)'
;MVRAGRQSERGGNVRRNGRGIGPAIAAGAVAASILVAMPAPDARAQEAGGDVITRQYDDGGIYEGTFRNGLQHGRGTYRLPNGYEYDGEWVDGEIRGQGVARFPNGSVYEGEFVRGRPHGKGKITFADGGTYEGDWVEGEMTGEGVARYANGVVYTGAFLDGVHHGQGVMESPGGYRYEGEWVEGRREGTGTITYPDGSVYEGTLVDGEREGTGKLTMPDGLVYEGEWQGGQIHGQGVLTQPNGDVYEGSFVAGARHGEGVVRYANGDVYEGGFEADRRHGQGTFRGADGYLYEGSWVAGRIEGEGRVTYPDGSFYEGAFRNDLADGFGKITYPDGSTYEGEWRAGVIEGTGVARYANGLVYEGTFVNGQNHGQGTMTYPDGYSYVGEWREGQRHGEGVATYADGSVYTGSFVNGQREGRGRIEMPDGFVYEGEWRGGEIEGTGIATYQNGDVYEGNFVAGRRQGEGTMRYAGGQQTRGVWQDGILQSEAPADSDATEGGEAADAVPAQAAPGN
;
A
#
# COMPACT_ATOMS: atom_id res chain seq x y z
N MET A 1 -14.17 17.74 12.03
CA MET A 1 -14.51 16.39 11.54
C MET A 1 -13.98 16.26 10.13
N VAL A 2 -12.81 15.70 9.97
CA VAL A 2 -12.23 15.42 8.66
C VAL A 2 -12.39 13.92 8.42
N ARG A 3 -13.30 13.56 7.51
CA ARG A 3 -13.40 12.20 7.00
C ARG A 3 -12.18 11.97 6.10
N ALA A 4 -11.22 11.21 6.57
CA ALA A 4 -10.22 10.60 5.71
C ALA A 4 -10.95 9.72 4.69
N GLY A 5 -10.89 10.12 3.41
CA GLY A 5 -11.43 9.36 2.30
C GLY A 5 -10.74 8.00 2.25
N ARG A 6 -11.50 6.95 2.53
CA ARG A 6 -11.06 5.57 2.28
C ARG A 6 -11.00 5.38 0.77
N GLN A 7 -9.86 5.62 0.17
CA GLN A 7 -9.55 5.01 -1.11
C GLN A 7 -9.10 3.57 -0.83
N SER A 8 -9.93 2.62 -1.22
CA SER A 8 -9.58 1.20 -1.20
C SER A 8 -8.48 0.97 -2.23
N GLU A 9 -7.25 0.81 -1.75
CA GLU A 9 -6.16 0.27 -2.56
C GLU A 9 -6.50 -1.18 -2.93
N ARG A 10 -7.17 -1.37 -4.05
CA ARG A 10 -7.21 -2.68 -4.69
C ARG A 10 -5.86 -2.86 -5.39
N GLY A 11 -4.90 -3.37 -4.67
CA GLY A 11 -3.68 -3.92 -5.24
C GLY A 11 -4.07 -5.02 -6.22
N GLY A 12 -3.98 -4.73 -7.51
CA GLY A 12 -4.06 -5.74 -8.55
C GLY A 12 -2.90 -6.71 -8.37
N ASN A 13 -3.19 -7.88 -7.82
CA ASN A 13 -2.22 -8.96 -7.66
C ASN A 13 -1.85 -9.45 -9.06
N VAL A 14 -0.72 -8.98 -9.61
CA VAL A 14 -0.12 -9.52 -10.85
C VAL A 14 0.52 -10.88 -10.53
N ARG A 15 -0.26 -11.79 -9.97
CA ARG A 15 0.09 -13.20 -9.87
C ARG A 15 -0.63 -13.94 -11.00
N ARG A 16 -0.06 -13.96 -12.19
CA ARG A 16 -0.35 -15.02 -13.16
C ARG A 16 0.88 -15.89 -13.28
N ASN A 17 0.77 -17.09 -12.74
CA ASN A 17 1.67 -18.20 -12.98
C ASN A 17 1.76 -18.46 -14.49
N GLY A 18 2.73 -17.85 -15.13
CA GLY A 18 3.20 -18.29 -16.43
C GLY A 18 3.94 -19.62 -16.25
N ARG A 19 3.22 -20.72 -16.05
CA ARG A 19 3.81 -22.03 -16.36
C ARG A 19 4.10 -22.01 -17.84
N GLY A 20 5.39 -21.94 -18.18
CA GLY A 20 5.88 -22.09 -19.53
C GLY A 20 5.29 -23.34 -20.17
N ILE A 21 4.37 -23.13 -21.12
CA ILE A 21 4.02 -24.17 -22.07
C ILE A 21 5.09 -24.09 -23.17
N GLY A 22 6.27 -24.61 -22.85
CA GLY A 22 7.23 -24.98 -23.85
C GLY A 22 7.20 -26.49 -23.96
N PRO A 23 6.71 -27.09 -25.03
CA PRO A 23 7.13 -28.45 -25.33
C PRO A 23 8.64 -28.33 -25.64
N ALA A 24 9.47 -28.90 -24.80
CA ALA A 24 10.80 -29.31 -25.22
C ALA A 24 10.58 -30.38 -26.27
N ILE A 25 10.47 -29.95 -27.51
CA ILE A 25 10.49 -30.89 -28.65
C ILE A 25 11.98 -31.11 -28.92
N ALA A 26 12.51 -32.19 -28.34
CA ALA A 26 13.72 -32.79 -28.89
C ALA A 26 13.41 -33.08 -30.37
N ALA A 27 13.89 -32.24 -31.27
CA ALA A 27 13.99 -32.59 -32.68
C ALA A 27 14.96 -33.79 -32.71
N GLY A 28 14.38 -34.97 -32.76
CA GLY A 28 15.19 -36.18 -32.96
C GLY A 28 15.99 -35.99 -34.24
N ALA A 29 17.30 -35.88 -34.08
CA ALA A 29 18.21 -35.85 -35.22
C ALA A 29 17.88 -37.02 -36.15
N VAL A 30 17.39 -36.71 -37.33
CA VAL A 30 17.24 -37.73 -38.40
C VAL A 30 18.61 -37.86 -39.06
N ALA A 31 19.58 -38.32 -38.28
CA ALA A 31 20.86 -38.72 -38.82
C ALA A 31 20.73 -40.11 -39.45
N ALA A 32 20.10 -40.19 -40.61
CA ALA A 32 20.18 -41.36 -41.43
C ALA A 32 21.49 -41.28 -42.26
N SER A 33 22.59 -41.58 -41.61
CA SER A 33 23.84 -41.83 -42.37
C SER A 33 23.71 -43.14 -43.12
N ILE A 34 23.29 -43.09 -44.38
CA ILE A 34 23.36 -44.25 -45.24
C ILE A 34 24.72 -44.28 -45.88
N LEU A 35 25.67 -44.94 -45.19
CA LEU A 35 26.93 -45.37 -45.81
C LEU A 35 26.59 -46.57 -46.71
N VAL A 36 26.33 -46.30 -47.97
CA VAL A 36 26.29 -47.37 -48.97
C VAL A 36 27.73 -47.78 -49.24
N ALA A 37 28.21 -48.85 -48.53
CA ALA A 37 29.46 -49.49 -48.88
C ALA A 37 29.32 -50.09 -50.27
N MET A 38 30.03 -49.52 -51.23
CA MET A 38 30.03 -50.02 -52.60
C MET A 38 30.94 -51.24 -52.73
N PRO A 39 30.48 -52.41 -53.22
CA PRO A 39 31.37 -53.46 -53.70
C PRO A 39 32.08 -52.99 -54.97
N ALA A 40 33.36 -53.39 -55.13
CA ALA A 40 34.18 -53.07 -56.28
C ALA A 40 33.51 -53.47 -57.60
N PRO A 41 33.62 -52.66 -58.67
CA PRO A 41 32.89 -52.91 -59.91
C PRO A 41 33.47 -54.11 -60.64
N ASP A 42 32.65 -55.16 -60.89
CA ASP A 42 32.95 -56.14 -61.95
C ASP A 42 32.80 -55.47 -63.31
N ALA A 43 33.91 -55.44 -64.08
CA ALA A 43 33.99 -54.81 -65.36
C ALA A 43 33.21 -55.60 -66.40
N ARG A 44 32.17 -55.01 -66.95
CA ARG A 44 31.65 -55.06 -68.36
C ARG A 44 30.19 -54.61 -68.45
N ALA A 45 29.95 -53.35 -68.70
CA ALA A 45 28.72 -52.94 -69.37
C ALA A 45 29.06 -51.83 -70.36
N GLN A 46 28.68 -52.06 -71.59
CA GLN A 46 28.82 -51.20 -72.73
C GLN A 46 27.96 -49.96 -72.61
N GLU A 47 28.53 -48.78 -73.02
CA GLU A 47 27.75 -47.57 -73.23
C GLU A 47 26.64 -47.79 -74.24
N ALA A 48 25.39 -47.82 -73.80
CA ALA A 48 24.21 -47.58 -74.62
C ALA A 48 23.30 -46.64 -73.90
N GLY A 49 22.97 -45.50 -74.53
CA GLY A 49 22.17 -44.44 -73.96
C GLY A 49 20.79 -44.91 -73.49
N GLY A 50 20.50 -44.56 -72.19
CA GLY A 50 19.16 -44.34 -71.74
C GLY A 50 18.29 -45.51 -71.30
N ASP A 51 18.75 -46.75 -71.32
CA ASP A 51 17.91 -47.90 -70.90
C ASP A 51 17.91 -47.98 -69.34
N VAL A 52 16.70 -48.09 -68.79
CA VAL A 52 16.48 -48.31 -67.35
C VAL A 52 16.80 -49.78 -67.06
N ILE A 53 17.75 -50.02 -66.13
CA ILE A 53 18.18 -51.36 -65.74
C ILE A 53 17.86 -51.58 -64.25
N THR A 54 17.27 -52.75 -63.94
CA THR A 54 17.09 -53.18 -62.53
C THR A 54 18.27 -54.01 -62.11
N ARG A 55 18.90 -53.62 -60.94
CA ARG A 55 20.01 -54.33 -60.32
C ARG A 55 19.74 -54.57 -58.85
N GLN A 56 19.96 -55.79 -58.36
CA GLN A 56 19.90 -56.17 -56.96
C GLN A 56 21.35 -56.23 -56.40
N TYR A 57 21.52 -55.76 -55.19
CA TYR A 57 22.79 -55.74 -54.44
C TYR A 57 22.78 -56.77 -53.31
N ASP A 58 23.94 -57.07 -52.75
CA ASP A 58 24.11 -58.08 -51.69
C ASP A 58 23.44 -57.68 -50.35
N ASP A 59 23.23 -56.40 -50.09
CA ASP A 59 22.46 -55.87 -48.97
C ASP A 59 20.92 -56.01 -49.12
N GLY A 60 20.51 -56.63 -50.22
CA GLY A 60 19.10 -56.77 -50.59
C GLY A 60 18.52 -55.54 -51.25
N GLY A 61 19.30 -54.48 -51.45
CA GLY A 61 18.89 -53.27 -52.14
C GLY A 61 18.62 -53.52 -53.62
N ILE A 62 17.59 -52.86 -54.15
CA ILE A 62 17.21 -52.89 -55.54
C ILE A 62 17.28 -51.49 -56.12
N TYR A 63 18.15 -51.33 -57.15
CA TYR A 63 18.18 -50.09 -57.94
C TYR A 63 17.52 -50.31 -59.30
N GLU A 64 16.70 -49.38 -59.71
CA GLU A 64 16.07 -49.31 -60.99
C GLU A 64 16.33 -47.95 -61.63
N GLY A 65 17.15 -47.86 -62.66
CA GLY A 65 17.58 -46.59 -63.23
C GLY A 65 18.65 -46.71 -64.30
N THR A 66 19.25 -45.57 -64.68
CA THR A 66 20.27 -45.51 -65.71
C THR A 66 21.67 -45.70 -65.11
N PHE A 67 22.62 -46.15 -65.87
CA PHE A 67 24.03 -46.41 -65.50
C PHE A 67 24.98 -45.70 -66.46
N ARG A 68 26.12 -45.24 -65.92
CA ARG A 68 27.26 -44.76 -66.70
C ARG A 68 28.52 -45.45 -66.19
N ASN A 69 29.31 -46.09 -67.05
CA ASN A 69 30.53 -46.81 -66.66
C ASN A 69 30.32 -47.83 -65.53
N GLY A 70 29.15 -48.50 -65.50
CA GLY A 70 28.83 -49.51 -64.50
C GLY A 70 28.34 -48.94 -63.12
N LEU A 71 28.29 -47.65 -62.99
CA LEU A 71 27.82 -46.94 -61.77
C LEU A 71 26.42 -46.30 -62.03
N GLN A 72 25.56 -46.22 -61.00
CA GLN A 72 24.31 -45.50 -61.05
C GLN A 72 24.56 -44.08 -61.53
N HIS A 73 23.81 -43.61 -62.51
CA HIS A 73 23.97 -42.26 -63.05
C HIS A 73 22.65 -41.80 -63.71
N GLY A 74 22.35 -40.52 -63.63
CA GLY A 74 21.07 -39.99 -64.11
C GLY A 74 19.98 -40.18 -63.09
N ARG A 75 18.74 -40.51 -63.53
CA ARG A 75 17.63 -40.79 -62.63
C ARG A 75 17.45 -42.24 -62.29
N GLY A 76 17.12 -42.57 -61.05
CA GLY A 76 16.83 -43.96 -60.64
C GLY A 76 16.25 -44.02 -59.23
N THR A 77 15.53 -45.12 -58.98
CA THR A 77 14.90 -45.49 -57.75
C THR A 77 15.75 -46.54 -57.01
N TYR A 78 16.04 -46.39 -55.76
CA TYR A 78 16.73 -47.37 -54.91
C TYR A 78 15.85 -47.75 -53.72
N ARG A 79 15.64 -49.05 -53.51
CA ARG A 79 14.79 -49.57 -52.43
C ARG A 79 15.61 -50.55 -51.57
N LEU A 80 15.53 -50.35 -50.23
CA LEU A 80 16.11 -51.27 -49.25
C LEU A 80 15.02 -52.13 -48.60
N PRO A 81 15.35 -53.38 -48.15
CA PRO A 81 14.40 -54.26 -47.47
C PRO A 81 13.84 -53.69 -46.17
N ASN A 82 14.52 -52.71 -45.55
CA ASN A 82 14.07 -52.04 -44.32
C ASN A 82 12.95 -51.02 -44.58
N GLY A 83 12.54 -50.81 -45.84
CA GLY A 83 11.51 -49.87 -46.25
C GLY A 83 12.04 -48.48 -46.66
N TYR A 84 13.35 -48.27 -46.67
CA TYR A 84 13.92 -47.05 -47.27
C TYR A 84 13.75 -47.06 -48.77
N GLU A 85 13.30 -45.96 -49.36
CA GLU A 85 13.22 -45.73 -50.79
C GLU A 85 13.78 -44.37 -51.15
N TYR A 86 14.60 -44.29 -52.18
CA TYR A 86 15.07 -43.06 -52.81
C TYR A 86 14.68 -43.05 -54.28
N ASP A 87 14.09 -41.96 -54.75
CA ASP A 87 13.82 -41.69 -56.17
C ASP A 87 14.41 -40.33 -56.54
N GLY A 88 15.39 -40.32 -57.42
CA GLY A 88 16.08 -39.07 -57.73
C GLY A 88 17.33 -39.23 -58.60
N GLU A 89 18.19 -38.23 -58.49
CA GLU A 89 19.39 -38.08 -59.29
C GLU A 89 20.59 -38.82 -58.69
N TRP A 90 21.35 -39.44 -59.57
CA TRP A 90 22.60 -40.19 -59.24
C TRP A 90 23.73 -39.70 -60.09
N VAL A 91 24.92 -39.53 -59.50
CA VAL A 91 26.13 -39.14 -60.18
C VAL A 91 27.25 -40.11 -59.76
N ASP A 92 27.70 -40.93 -60.72
CA ASP A 92 28.85 -41.87 -60.57
C ASP A 92 28.74 -42.75 -59.31
N GLY A 93 27.53 -43.32 -59.08
CA GLY A 93 27.27 -44.22 -57.98
C GLY A 93 26.79 -43.55 -56.68
N GLU A 94 26.81 -42.24 -56.61
CA GLU A 94 26.35 -41.48 -55.42
C GLU A 94 24.97 -40.83 -55.66
N ILE A 95 24.10 -40.84 -54.62
CA ILE A 95 22.90 -40.01 -54.58
C ILE A 95 23.38 -38.55 -54.53
N ARG A 96 23.04 -37.78 -55.55
CA ARG A 96 23.44 -36.36 -55.67
C ARG A 96 22.44 -35.61 -56.58
N GLY A 97 22.06 -34.43 -56.22
CA GLY A 97 21.08 -33.60 -56.93
C GLY A 97 19.68 -33.71 -56.34
N GLN A 98 18.66 -33.51 -57.11
CA GLN A 98 17.26 -33.49 -56.64
C GLN A 98 16.72 -34.92 -56.49
N GLY A 99 15.97 -35.15 -55.38
CA GLY A 99 15.36 -36.44 -55.13
C GLY A 99 14.35 -36.45 -53.99
N VAL A 100 13.68 -37.60 -53.86
CA VAL A 100 12.74 -37.89 -52.79
C VAL A 100 13.22 -39.13 -52.03
N ALA A 101 13.42 -39.00 -50.71
CA ALA A 101 13.70 -40.12 -49.83
C ALA A 101 12.52 -40.42 -48.93
N ARG A 102 12.08 -41.68 -48.88
CA ARG A 102 11.10 -42.21 -47.93
C ARG A 102 11.84 -43.04 -46.89
N PHE A 103 11.69 -42.67 -45.65
CA PHE A 103 12.38 -43.34 -44.54
C PHE A 103 11.50 -44.41 -43.91
N PRO A 104 12.11 -45.44 -43.28
CA PRO A 104 11.37 -46.52 -42.63
C PRO A 104 10.43 -46.06 -41.50
N ASN A 105 10.71 -44.93 -40.90
CA ASN A 105 9.87 -44.32 -39.86
C ASN A 105 8.62 -43.58 -40.42
N GLY A 106 8.44 -43.57 -41.73
CA GLY A 106 7.33 -42.92 -42.42
C GLY A 106 7.59 -41.46 -42.81
N SER A 107 8.75 -40.89 -42.47
CA SER A 107 9.12 -39.54 -42.92
C SER A 107 9.48 -39.53 -44.42
N VAL A 108 9.23 -38.40 -45.08
CA VAL A 108 9.55 -38.17 -46.49
C VAL A 108 10.34 -36.89 -46.64
N TYR A 109 11.53 -36.98 -47.25
CA TYR A 109 12.32 -35.81 -47.62
C TYR A 109 12.27 -35.57 -49.12
N GLU A 110 12.10 -34.36 -49.54
CA GLU A 110 12.11 -33.87 -50.91
C GLU A 110 13.08 -32.70 -51.03
N GLY A 111 14.13 -32.83 -51.84
CA GLY A 111 15.14 -31.76 -51.94
C GLY A 111 16.46 -32.21 -52.54
N GLU A 112 17.47 -31.38 -52.25
CA GLU A 112 18.82 -31.62 -52.72
C GLU A 112 19.57 -32.66 -51.86
N PHE A 113 20.39 -33.44 -52.52
CA PHE A 113 21.26 -34.45 -51.91
C PHE A 113 22.74 -34.25 -52.31
N VAL A 114 23.62 -34.44 -51.38
CA VAL A 114 25.05 -34.55 -51.61
C VAL A 114 25.57 -35.78 -50.84
N ARG A 115 26.21 -36.72 -51.54
CA ARG A 115 26.72 -37.98 -51.00
C ARG A 115 25.71 -38.77 -50.17
N GLY A 116 24.47 -38.86 -50.67
CA GLY A 116 23.42 -39.58 -50.02
C GLY A 116 22.78 -38.91 -48.80
N ARG A 117 23.11 -37.67 -48.52
CA ARG A 117 22.58 -36.91 -47.40
C ARG A 117 21.78 -35.69 -47.91
N PRO A 118 20.66 -35.33 -47.27
CA PRO A 118 20.03 -34.05 -47.48
C PRO A 118 21.01 -32.89 -47.43
N HIS A 119 20.95 -31.99 -48.41
CA HIS A 119 21.84 -30.84 -48.53
C HIS A 119 21.12 -29.69 -49.27
N GLY A 120 21.63 -28.47 -49.18
CA GLY A 120 21.01 -27.35 -49.87
C GLY A 120 19.59 -27.07 -49.43
N LYS A 121 18.67 -26.86 -50.33
CA LYS A 121 17.25 -26.64 -50.02
C LYS A 121 16.45 -27.92 -50.06
N GLY A 122 15.60 -28.14 -49.05
CA GLY A 122 14.75 -29.31 -48.98
C GLY A 122 13.64 -29.20 -47.97
N LYS A 123 12.66 -30.10 -48.14
CA LYS A 123 11.49 -30.24 -47.29
C LYS A 123 11.42 -31.65 -46.72
N ILE A 124 11.27 -31.80 -45.43
CA ILE A 124 10.90 -33.07 -44.80
C ILE A 124 9.47 -32.99 -44.29
N THR A 125 8.72 -34.05 -44.48
CA THR A 125 7.44 -34.31 -43.81
C THR A 125 7.66 -35.46 -42.84
N PHE A 126 7.50 -35.23 -41.55
CA PHE A 126 7.65 -36.25 -40.52
C PHE A 126 6.43 -37.16 -40.44
N ALA A 127 6.59 -38.34 -39.83
CA ALA A 127 5.52 -39.34 -39.72
C ALA A 127 4.30 -38.84 -38.90
N ASP A 128 4.50 -37.90 -38.00
CA ASP A 128 3.45 -37.24 -37.18
C ASP A 128 2.69 -36.12 -37.93
N GLY A 129 3.09 -35.84 -39.17
CA GLY A 129 2.53 -34.80 -40.03
C GLY A 129 3.21 -33.43 -39.87
N GLY A 130 4.19 -33.30 -39.00
CA GLY A 130 5.05 -32.12 -38.92
C GLY A 130 5.89 -31.93 -40.19
N THR A 131 6.33 -30.71 -40.49
CA THR A 131 7.17 -30.42 -41.67
C THR A 131 8.29 -29.46 -41.32
N TYR A 132 9.43 -29.61 -41.98
CA TYR A 132 10.45 -28.57 -42.07
C TYR A 132 10.78 -28.32 -43.53
N GLU A 133 10.89 -27.06 -43.91
CA GLU A 133 11.29 -26.60 -45.24
C GLU A 133 12.35 -25.51 -45.09
N GLY A 134 13.57 -25.75 -45.56
CA GLY A 134 14.69 -24.83 -45.34
C GLY A 134 16.02 -25.37 -45.83
N ASP A 135 17.08 -24.88 -45.19
CA ASP A 135 18.46 -25.22 -45.47
C ASP A 135 18.90 -26.52 -44.78
N TRP A 136 19.71 -27.30 -45.47
CA TRP A 136 20.26 -28.57 -45.01
C TRP A 136 21.76 -28.64 -45.27
N VAL A 137 22.51 -29.11 -44.30
CA VAL A 137 23.95 -29.35 -44.40
C VAL A 137 24.26 -30.74 -43.83
N GLU A 138 24.82 -31.66 -44.69
CA GLU A 138 25.24 -33.02 -44.30
C GLU A 138 24.15 -33.83 -43.56
N GLY A 139 22.86 -33.62 -43.89
CA GLY A 139 21.73 -34.32 -43.30
C GLY A 139 21.07 -33.63 -42.11
N GLU A 140 21.60 -32.50 -41.65
CA GLU A 140 21.08 -31.73 -40.54
C GLU A 140 20.37 -30.44 -41.02
N MET A 141 19.28 -30.05 -40.36
CA MET A 141 18.60 -28.77 -40.60
C MET A 141 19.51 -27.65 -40.07
N THR A 142 20.05 -26.81 -40.95
CA THR A 142 20.99 -25.78 -40.63
C THR A 142 20.78 -24.57 -41.52
N GLY A 143 20.80 -23.34 -40.99
CA GLY A 143 20.48 -22.14 -41.76
C GLY A 143 19.01 -21.74 -41.60
N GLU A 144 18.43 -21.06 -42.59
CA GLU A 144 17.08 -20.53 -42.52
C GLU A 144 16.03 -21.58 -42.91
N GLY A 145 14.92 -21.64 -42.14
CA GLY A 145 13.86 -22.58 -42.40
C GLY A 145 12.54 -22.29 -41.70
N VAL A 146 11.51 -23.04 -42.11
CA VAL A 146 10.18 -23.02 -41.52
C VAL A 146 9.83 -24.44 -41.03
N ALA A 147 9.66 -24.58 -39.73
CA ALA A 147 9.15 -25.80 -39.10
C ALA A 147 7.67 -25.62 -38.77
N ARG A 148 6.83 -26.57 -39.18
CA ARG A 148 5.41 -26.66 -38.79
C ARG A 148 5.24 -27.95 -38.02
N TYR A 149 4.94 -27.83 -36.73
CA TYR A 149 4.80 -28.98 -35.84
C TYR A 149 3.37 -29.55 -35.87
N ALA A 150 3.22 -30.82 -35.59
CA ALA A 150 1.93 -31.52 -35.60
C ALA A 150 0.87 -30.89 -34.67
N ASN A 151 1.30 -30.21 -33.60
CA ASN A 151 0.43 -29.46 -32.68
C ASN A 151 0.02 -28.06 -33.21
N GLY A 152 0.42 -27.74 -34.44
CA GLY A 152 0.09 -26.48 -35.11
C GLY A 152 1.02 -25.32 -34.80
N VAL A 153 2.06 -25.51 -33.95
CA VAL A 153 3.10 -24.50 -33.74
C VAL A 153 3.90 -24.33 -35.02
N VAL A 154 4.23 -23.09 -35.36
CA VAL A 154 5.10 -22.73 -36.48
C VAL A 154 6.33 -22.02 -35.96
N TYR A 155 7.49 -22.43 -36.40
CA TYR A 155 8.73 -21.69 -36.19
C TYR A 155 9.30 -21.28 -37.55
N THR A 156 9.72 -20.02 -37.65
CA THR A 156 10.39 -19.47 -38.84
C THR A 156 11.65 -18.75 -38.37
N GLY A 157 12.80 -19.20 -38.86
CA GLY A 157 14.08 -18.59 -38.44
C GLY A 157 15.26 -19.52 -38.64
N ALA A 158 16.36 -19.21 -38.00
CA ALA A 158 17.59 -19.96 -38.13
C ALA A 158 17.57 -21.27 -37.33
N PHE A 159 18.26 -22.25 -37.86
CA PHE A 159 18.51 -23.57 -37.28
C PHE A 159 20.01 -23.86 -37.25
N LEU A 160 20.44 -24.57 -36.24
CA LEU A 160 21.77 -25.17 -36.14
C LEU A 160 21.62 -26.60 -35.62
N ASP A 161 22.14 -27.55 -36.38
CA ASP A 161 22.13 -28.99 -36.04
C ASP A 161 20.74 -29.49 -35.61
N GLY A 162 19.69 -29.06 -36.33
CA GLY A 162 18.30 -29.48 -36.12
C GLY A 162 17.57 -28.77 -34.99
N VAL A 163 18.17 -27.80 -34.29
CA VAL A 163 17.52 -27.04 -33.24
C VAL A 163 17.40 -25.55 -33.60
N HIS A 164 16.43 -24.87 -33.01
CA HIS A 164 16.27 -23.42 -33.20
C HIS A 164 17.53 -22.69 -32.72
N HIS A 165 18.01 -21.74 -33.50
CA HIS A 165 19.20 -20.96 -33.20
C HIS A 165 19.09 -19.57 -33.83
N GLY A 166 19.92 -18.59 -33.37
CA GLY A 166 19.92 -17.25 -33.92
C GLY A 166 18.56 -16.54 -33.80
N GLN A 167 18.19 -15.77 -34.81
CA GLN A 167 16.90 -15.06 -34.82
C GLN A 167 15.77 -15.97 -35.31
N GLY A 168 14.60 -15.88 -34.66
CA GLY A 168 13.47 -16.67 -35.08
C GLY A 168 12.14 -16.24 -34.45
N VAL A 169 11.07 -16.59 -35.15
CA VAL A 169 9.69 -16.35 -34.74
C VAL A 169 8.99 -17.68 -34.49
N MET A 170 8.42 -17.85 -33.32
CA MET A 170 7.55 -18.99 -32.98
C MET A 170 6.12 -18.50 -32.77
N GLU A 171 5.17 -19.15 -33.43
CA GLU A 171 3.74 -18.87 -33.32
C GLU A 171 2.97 -20.14 -32.94
N SER A 172 2.06 -20.01 -31.99
CA SER A 172 1.20 -21.11 -31.55
C SER A 172 -0.27 -20.83 -31.92
N PRO A 173 -1.06 -21.85 -32.21
CA PRO A 173 -2.48 -21.69 -32.55
C PRO A 173 -3.31 -21.00 -31.49
N GLY A 174 -2.84 -21.01 -30.23
CA GLY A 174 -3.45 -20.34 -29.08
C GLY A 174 -3.20 -18.84 -29.00
N GLY A 175 -2.49 -18.25 -29.98
CA GLY A 175 -2.18 -16.81 -30.00
C GLY A 175 -0.89 -16.42 -29.26
N TYR A 176 -0.12 -17.39 -28.76
CA TYR A 176 1.22 -17.11 -28.25
C TYR A 176 2.19 -16.90 -29.41
N ARG A 177 2.96 -15.82 -29.38
CA ARG A 177 4.02 -15.52 -30.36
C ARG A 177 5.28 -15.08 -29.61
N TYR A 178 6.42 -15.61 -30.02
CA TYR A 178 7.74 -15.15 -29.63
C TYR A 178 8.54 -14.75 -30.86
N GLU A 179 9.21 -13.62 -30.80
CA GLU A 179 10.15 -13.14 -31.81
C GLU A 179 11.42 -12.67 -31.11
N GLY A 180 12.56 -13.27 -31.42
CA GLY A 180 13.82 -12.94 -30.76
C GLY A 180 14.90 -13.98 -30.95
N GLU A 181 15.86 -13.96 -30.06
CA GLU A 181 17.05 -14.79 -30.09
C GLU A 181 16.79 -16.19 -29.54
N TRP A 182 17.46 -17.18 -30.17
CA TRP A 182 17.43 -18.59 -29.79
C TRP A 182 18.85 -19.14 -29.69
N VAL A 183 19.11 -19.89 -28.63
CA VAL A 183 20.37 -20.63 -28.46
C VAL A 183 20.03 -22.07 -28.05
N GLU A 184 20.48 -23.03 -28.88
CA GLU A 184 20.26 -24.48 -28.63
C GLU A 184 18.80 -24.82 -28.28
N GLY A 185 17.84 -24.27 -29.03
CA GLY A 185 16.43 -24.53 -28.88
C GLY A 185 15.75 -23.75 -27.74
N ARG A 186 16.48 -22.90 -27.01
CA ARG A 186 15.96 -22.07 -25.92
C ARG A 186 15.88 -20.61 -26.34
N ARG A 187 14.88 -19.90 -25.82
CA ARG A 187 14.77 -18.45 -25.98
C ARG A 187 15.82 -17.79 -25.09
N GLU A 188 16.69 -17.02 -25.69
CA GLU A 188 17.81 -16.34 -25.05
C GLU A 188 17.90 -14.91 -25.55
N GLY A 189 18.66 -14.05 -24.84
CA GLY A 189 18.93 -12.70 -25.30
C GLY A 189 17.67 -11.82 -25.34
N THR A 190 17.58 -10.97 -26.34
CA THR A 190 16.46 -10.04 -26.48
C THR A 190 15.33 -10.61 -27.30
N GLY A 191 14.09 -10.34 -26.88
CA GLY A 191 12.92 -10.80 -27.63
C GLY A 191 11.62 -10.16 -27.21
N THR A 192 10.61 -10.35 -28.06
CA THR A 192 9.22 -9.94 -27.84
C THR A 192 8.34 -11.16 -27.66
N ILE A 193 7.58 -11.20 -26.57
CA ILE A 193 6.56 -12.22 -26.34
C ILE A 193 5.18 -11.57 -26.41
N THR A 194 4.32 -12.04 -27.30
CA THR A 194 2.90 -11.73 -27.29
C THR A 194 2.16 -12.92 -26.68
N TYR A 195 1.40 -12.65 -25.62
CA TYR A 195 0.61 -13.67 -24.93
C TYR A 195 -0.82 -13.80 -25.51
N PRO A 196 -1.51 -14.92 -25.27
CA PRO A 196 -2.88 -15.13 -25.76
C PRO A 196 -3.91 -14.12 -25.26
N ASP A 197 -3.66 -13.49 -24.12
CA ASP A 197 -4.51 -12.44 -23.56
C ASP A 197 -4.26 -11.06 -24.18
N GLY A 198 -3.31 -10.97 -25.11
CA GLY A 198 -2.92 -9.73 -25.78
C GLY A 198 -1.86 -8.92 -25.02
N SER A 199 -1.37 -9.39 -23.87
CA SER A 199 -0.24 -8.75 -23.22
C SER A 199 1.05 -8.97 -24.02
N VAL A 200 1.96 -7.99 -23.95
CA VAL A 200 3.23 -7.99 -24.69
C VAL A 200 4.38 -7.76 -23.71
N TYR A 201 5.37 -8.64 -23.77
CA TYR A 201 6.65 -8.45 -23.09
C TYR A 201 7.74 -8.17 -24.13
N GLU A 202 8.54 -7.16 -23.89
CA GLU A 202 9.71 -6.78 -24.68
C GLU A 202 10.92 -6.68 -23.75
N GLY A 203 11.94 -7.53 -23.90
CA GLY A 203 13.08 -7.51 -22.98
C GLY A 203 13.97 -8.71 -23.08
N THR A 204 14.81 -8.90 -22.07
CA THR A 204 15.80 -9.97 -21.99
C THR A 204 15.16 -11.26 -21.48
N LEU A 205 15.61 -12.37 -22.06
CA LEU A 205 15.23 -13.73 -21.69
C LEU A 205 16.50 -14.56 -21.40
N VAL A 206 16.44 -15.41 -20.40
CA VAL A 206 17.45 -16.42 -20.09
C VAL A 206 16.72 -17.73 -19.82
N ASP A 207 17.10 -18.80 -20.52
CA ASP A 207 16.43 -20.11 -20.48
C ASP A 207 14.91 -20.02 -20.70
N GLY A 208 14.46 -19.04 -21.50
CA GLY A 208 13.05 -18.81 -21.80
C GLY A 208 12.26 -18.06 -20.74
N GLU A 209 12.86 -17.66 -19.62
CA GLU A 209 12.27 -16.84 -18.57
C GLU A 209 12.69 -15.37 -18.72
N ARG A 210 11.82 -14.44 -18.28
CA ARG A 210 12.12 -13.01 -18.27
C ARG A 210 13.21 -12.74 -17.24
N GLU A 211 14.27 -12.07 -17.67
CA GLU A 211 15.45 -11.78 -16.85
C GLU A 211 16.02 -10.41 -17.24
N GLY A 212 16.80 -9.77 -16.34
CA GLY A 212 17.40 -8.48 -16.62
C GLY A 212 16.36 -7.37 -16.79
N THR A 213 16.39 -6.60 -17.87
CA THR A 213 15.46 -5.49 -18.11
C THR A 213 14.42 -5.83 -19.15
N GLY A 214 13.19 -5.37 -18.93
CA GLY A 214 12.10 -5.58 -19.87
C GLY A 214 10.86 -4.76 -19.57
N LYS A 215 10.01 -4.63 -20.58
CA LYS A 215 8.75 -3.93 -20.55
C LYS A 215 7.60 -4.91 -20.75
N LEU A 216 6.61 -4.87 -19.86
CA LEU A 216 5.35 -5.59 -19.98
C LEU A 216 4.23 -4.58 -20.20
N THR A 217 3.45 -4.77 -21.28
CA THR A 217 2.26 -3.98 -21.56
C THR A 217 1.06 -4.90 -21.54
N MET A 218 0.05 -4.59 -20.75
CA MET A 218 -1.19 -5.36 -20.66
C MET A 218 -2.34 -4.68 -21.44
N PRO A 219 -3.33 -5.43 -21.95
CA PRO A 219 -4.43 -4.88 -22.73
C PRO A 219 -5.32 -3.90 -21.97
N ASP A 220 -5.37 -4.00 -20.65
CA ASP A 220 -6.11 -3.08 -19.78
C ASP A 220 -5.40 -1.74 -19.57
N GLY A 221 -4.18 -1.57 -20.14
CA GLY A 221 -3.38 -0.36 -20.05
C GLY A 221 -2.33 -0.36 -18.91
N LEU A 222 -2.20 -1.46 -18.14
CA LEU A 222 -1.09 -1.58 -17.20
C LEU A 222 0.23 -1.71 -17.98
N VAL A 223 1.24 -0.93 -17.58
CA VAL A 223 2.59 -1.00 -18.12
C VAL A 223 3.59 -1.12 -16.98
N TYR A 224 4.46 -2.12 -17.07
CA TYR A 224 5.65 -2.21 -16.23
C TYR A 224 6.90 -2.12 -17.08
N GLU A 225 7.87 -1.30 -16.66
CA GLU A 225 9.18 -1.19 -17.28
C GLU A 225 10.25 -1.19 -16.19
N GLY A 226 11.13 -2.20 -16.20
CA GLY A 226 12.13 -2.35 -15.15
C GLY A 226 12.81 -3.71 -15.16
N GLU A 227 13.32 -4.09 -13.99
CA GLU A 227 14.10 -5.29 -13.81
C GLU A 227 13.23 -6.54 -13.57
N TRP A 228 13.72 -7.67 -14.05
CA TRP A 228 13.09 -8.99 -13.98
C TRP A 228 14.08 -10.01 -13.44
N GLN A 229 13.61 -10.95 -12.63
CA GLN A 229 14.38 -12.07 -12.14
C GLN A 229 13.50 -13.33 -12.05
N GLY A 230 13.93 -14.43 -12.70
CA GLY A 230 13.19 -15.69 -12.70
C GLY A 230 11.74 -15.54 -13.14
N GLY A 231 11.47 -14.77 -14.19
CA GLY A 231 10.14 -14.51 -14.72
C GLY A 231 9.27 -13.54 -13.91
N GLN A 232 9.76 -12.99 -12.80
CA GLN A 232 9.02 -12.07 -11.92
C GLN A 232 9.60 -10.66 -11.97
N ILE A 233 8.74 -9.67 -11.78
CA ILE A 233 9.16 -8.28 -11.55
C ILE A 233 10.02 -8.24 -10.29
N HIS A 234 11.21 -7.64 -10.40
CA HIS A 234 12.19 -7.53 -9.32
C HIS A 234 13.01 -6.25 -9.49
N GLY A 235 13.84 -5.88 -8.48
CA GLY A 235 14.74 -4.72 -8.60
C GLY A 235 14.02 -3.39 -8.81
N GLN A 236 14.60 -2.51 -9.60
CA GLN A 236 14.04 -1.18 -9.88
C GLN A 236 13.09 -1.20 -11.09
N GLY A 237 12.03 -0.42 -10.99
CA GLY A 237 11.11 -0.31 -12.12
C GLY A 237 10.05 0.76 -11.95
N VAL A 238 9.34 1.01 -13.06
CA VAL A 238 8.20 1.91 -13.16
C VAL A 238 6.96 1.11 -13.50
N LEU A 239 5.92 1.23 -12.69
CA LEU A 239 4.62 0.62 -12.90
C LEU A 239 3.59 1.72 -13.14
N THR A 240 3.03 1.78 -14.33
CA THR A 240 1.89 2.63 -14.67
C THR A 240 0.61 1.81 -14.64
N GLN A 241 -0.33 2.21 -13.82
CA GLN A 241 -1.64 1.54 -13.70
C GLN A 241 -2.65 2.09 -14.71
N PRO A 242 -3.70 1.34 -15.05
CA PRO A 242 -4.73 1.77 -16.00
C PRO A 242 -5.47 3.05 -15.60
N ASN A 243 -5.55 3.34 -14.32
CA ASN A 243 -6.16 4.56 -13.78
C ASN A 243 -5.25 5.80 -13.89
N GLY A 244 -4.01 5.63 -14.33
CA GLY A 244 -3.02 6.69 -14.45
C GLY A 244 -2.10 6.87 -13.24
N ASP A 245 -2.23 6.06 -12.20
CA ASP A 245 -1.26 6.05 -11.10
C ASP A 245 0.08 5.50 -11.58
N VAL A 246 1.16 6.12 -11.15
CA VAL A 246 2.53 5.70 -11.49
C VAL A 246 3.31 5.43 -10.21
N TYR A 247 3.85 4.23 -10.10
CA TYR A 247 4.84 3.89 -9.08
C TYR A 247 6.22 3.79 -9.71
N GLU A 248 7.21 4.39 -9.09
CA GLU A 248 8.62 4.30 -9.43
C GLU A 248 9.40 3.88 -8.17
N GLY A 249 10.09 2.75 -8.21
CA GLY A 249 10.80 2.24 -7.03
C GLY A 249 11.14 0.77 -7.12
N SER A 250 11.45 0.18 -5.96
CA SER A 250 11.91 -1.19 -5.84
C SER A 250 10.77 -2.20 -5.81
N PHE A 251 11.04 -3.39 -6.34
CA PHE A 251 10.16 -4.55 -6.34
C PHE A 251 10.87 -5.80 -5.83
N VAL A 252 10.17 -6.64 -5.11
CA VAL A 252 10.60 -7.98 -4.72
C VAL A 252 9.49 -8.97 -5.02
N ALA A 253 9.78 -9.94 -5.90
CA ALA A 253 8.84 -10.99 -6.29
C ALA A 253 7.46 -10.45 -6.74
N GLY A 254 7.46 -9.37 -7.52
CA GLY A 254 6.26 -8.76 -8.09
C GLY A 254 5.53 -7.77 -7.19
N ALA A 255 5.97 -7.57 -5.94
CA ALA A 255 5.39 -6.63 -5.00
C ALA A 255 6.29 -5.41 -4.81
N ARG A 256 5.71 -4.21 -4.63
CA ARG A 256 6.44 -3.01 -4.24
C ARG A 256 7.11 -3.24 -2.88
N HIS A 257 8.39 -2.92 -2.79
CA HIS A 257 9.19 -3.14 -1.59
C HIS A 257 10.33 -2.10 -1.52
N GLY A 258 10.84 -1.79 -0.31
CA GLY A 258 11.88 -0.77 -0.16
C GLY A 258 11.38 0.63 -0.48
N GLU A 259 12.24 1.50 -0.96
CA GLU A 259 11.89 2.90 -1.25
C GLU A 259 11.22 3.05 -2.62
N GLY A 260 10.26 3.97 -2.67
CA GLY A 260 9.57 4.28 -3.92
C GLY A 260 8.69 5.52 -3.85
N VAL A 261 8.27 5.98 -5.02
CA VAL A 261 7.38 7.13 -5.21
C VAL A 261 6.12 6.68 -5.93
N VAL A 262 4.95 7.01 -5.39
CA VAL A 262 3.67 6.89 -6.09
C VAL A 262 3.18 8.28 -6.47
N ARG A 263 2.90 8.49 -7.73
CA ARG A 263 2.17 9.66 -8.25
C ARG A 263 0.77 9.20 -8.63
N TYR A 264 -0.22 9.65 -7.89
CA TYR A 264 -1.61 9.30 -8.15
C TYR A 264 -2.21 10.19 -9.23
N ALA A 265 -3.15 9.66 -9.99
CA ALA A 265 -3.82 10.38 -11.09
C ALA A 265 -4.57 11.64 -10.63
N ASN A 266 -4.99 11.69 -9.36
CA ASN A 266 -5.62 12.85 -8.75
C ASN A 266 -4.63 13.97 -8.36
N GLY A 267 -3.33 13.74 -8.56
CA GLY A 267 -2.26 14.68 -8.22
C GLY A 267 -1.63 14.49 -6.84
N ASP A 268 -2.10 13.53 -6.03
CA ASP A 268 -1.43 13.17 -4.79
C ASP A 268 -0.08 12.52 -5.07
N VAL A 269 0.85 12.63 -4.12
CA VAL A 269 2.16 12.00 -4.19
C VAL A 269 2.50 11.35 -2.86
N TYR A 270 2.94 10.10 -2.90
CA TYR A 270 3.59 9.45 -1.77
C TYR A 270 5.04 9.14 -2.11
N GLU A 271 5.96 9.44 -1.21
CA GLU A 271 7.38 9.13 -1.29
C GLU A 271 7.83 8.49 0.02
N GLY A 272 8.37 7.27 -0.03
CA GLY A 272 8.81 6.55 1.18
C GLY A 272 8.81 5.04 1.02
N GLY A 273 8.88 4.35 2.15
CA GLY A 273 9.02 2.91 2.22
C GLY A 273 7.77 2.13 1.84
N PHE A 274 8.00 0.93 1.30
CA PHE A 274 6.98 -0.07 0.97
C PHE A 274 7.38 -1.44 1.51
N GLU A 275 6.41 -2.20 1.94
CA GLU A 275 6.51 -3.62 2.28
C GLU A 275 5.28 -4.36 1.78
N ALA A 276 5.49 -5.36 0.91
CA ALA A 276 4.42 -6.18 0.33
C ALA A 276 3.25 -5.33 -0.20
N ASP A 277 3.54 -4.40 -1.13
CA ASP A 277 2.62 -3.46 -1.78
C ASP A 277 2.02 -2.37 -0.87
N ARG A 278 2.35 -2.32 0.40
CA ARG A 278 1.81 -1.34 1.35
C ARG A 278 2.87 -0.34 1.79
N ARG A 279 2.46 0.91 2.00
CA ARG A 279 3.31 1.93 2.63
C ARG A 279 3.79 1.41 3.98
N HIS A 280 5.08 1.51 4.24
CA HIS A 280 5.73 1.03 5.47
C HIS A 280 6.98 1.84 5.76
N GLY A 281 7.38 1.95 7.05
CA GLY A 281 8.55 2.73 7.43
C GLY A 281 8.29 4.23 7.41
N GLN A 282 9.28 5.02 7.04
CA GLN A 282 9.14 6.47 6.92
C GLN A 282 8.59 6.85 5.53
N GLY A 283 7.78 7.90 5.50
CA GLY A 283 7.27 8.38 4.22
C GLY A 283 6.54 9.71 4.32
N THR A 284 6.51 10.40 3.19
CA THR A 284 5.83 11.67 2.99
C THR A 284 4.66 11.47 2.03
N PHE A 285 3.47 11.91 2.43
CA PHE A 285 2.30 11.98 1.58
C PHE A 285 1.91 13.44 1.36
N ARG A 286 1.80 13.85 0.10
CA ARG A 286 1.36 15.19 -0.33
C ARG A 286 0.05 15.05 -1.09
N GLY A 287 -1.03 15.59 -0.56
CA GLY A 287 -2.30 15.72 -1.23
C GLY A 287 -2.32 16.90 -2.20
N ALA A 288 -3.02 16.76 -3.31
CA ALA A 288 -3.24 17.83 -4.28
C ALA A 288 -4.02 19.02 -3.69
N ASP A 289 -4.74 18.81 -2.60
CA ASP A 289 -5.48 19.81 -1.83
C ASP A 289 -4.61 20.63 -0.86
N GLY A 290 -3.30 20.29 -0.75
CA GLY A 290 -2.36 20.91 0.20
C GLY A 290 -2.20 20.14 1.51
N TYR A 291 -2.86 18.99 1.69
CA TYR A 291 -2.58 18.09 2.80
C TYR A 291 -1.14 17.57 2.71
N LEU A 292 -0.39 17.58 3.82
CA LEU A 292 0.96 17.04 3.90
C LEU A 292 1.09 16.19 5.17
N TYR A 293 1.51 14.95 5.02
CA TYR A 293 1.92 14.11 6.12
C TYR A 293 3.38 13.68 5.96
N GLU A 294 4.14 13.77 7.05
CA GLU A 294 5.53 13.32 7.14
C GLU A 294 5.69 12.48 8.42
N GLY A 295 6.05 11.21 8.28
CA GLY A 295 6.16 10.34 9.45
C GLY A 295 6.09 8.86 9.14
N SER A 296 5.74 8.07 10.16
CA SER A 296 5.78 6.62 10.14
C SER A 296 4.52 6.00 9.55
N TRP A 297 4.73 4.92 8.80
CA TRP A 297 3.68 4.12 8.18
C TRP A 297 3.83 2.64 8.56
N VAL A 298 2.75 1.97 8.87
CA VAL A 298 2.72 0.53 9.12
C VAL A 298 1.57 -0.09 8.33
N ALA A 299 1.92 -0.99 7.40
CA ALA A 299 0.96 -1.75 6.60
C ALA A 299 -0.11 -0.88 5.90
N GLY A 300 0.29 0.30 5.38
CA GLY A 300 -0.55 1.23 4.64
C GLY A 300 -1.25 2.29 5.48
N ARG A 301 -1.05 2.30 6.81
CA ARG A 301 -1.66 3.27 7.73
C ARG A 301 -0.62 4.16 8.35
N ILE A 302 -1.04 5.38 8.68
CA ILE A 302 -0.27 6.28 9.53
C ILE A 302 -0.25 5.70 10.94
N GLU A 303 0.96 5.48 11.49
CA GLU A 303 1.18 4.85 12.79
C GLU A 303 2.47 5.37 13.41
N GLY A 304 2.51 5.61 14.73
CA GLY A 304 3.70 6.13 15.40
C GLY A 304 3.82 7.65 15.31
N GLU A 305 5.04 8.18 15.31
CA GLU A 305 5.28 9.62 15.31
C GLU A 305 5.20 10.21 13.90
N GLY A 306 4.62 11.41 13.80
CA GLY A 306 4.53 12.12 12.54
C GLY A 306 4.06 13.55 12.67
N ARG A 307 4.09 14.25 11.53
CA ARG A 307 3.57 15.60 11.37
C ARG A 307 2.56 15.62 10.23
N VAL A 308 1.41 16.20 10.47
CA VAL A 308 0.42 16.51 9.45
C VAL A 308 0.23 18.01 9.35
N THR A 309 0.24 18.55 8.13
CA THR A 309 -0.19 19.91 7.82
C THR A 309 -1.49 19.82 7.02
N TYR A 310 -2.51 20.52 7.47
CA TYR A 310 -3.82 20.54 6.86
C TYR A 310 -3.95 21.67 5.82
N PRO A 311 -4.90 21.59 4.88
CA PRO A 311 -5.10 22.61 3.85
C PRO A 311 -5.42 24.01 4.39
N ASP A 312 -5.97 24.11 5.59
CA ASP A 312 -6.25 25.38 6.26
C ASP A 312 -5.00 26.04 6.88
N GLY A 313 -3.84 25.36 6.83
CA GLY A 313 -2.58 25.80 7.39
C GLY A 313 -2.37 25.42 8.85
N SER A 314 -3.34 24.76 9.51
CA SER A 314 -3.09 24.14 10.81
C SER A 314 -2.14 22.94 10.65
N PHE A 315 -1.40 22.62 11.71
CA PHE A 315 -0.54 21.44 11.70
C PHE A 315 -0.53 20.75 13.07
N TYR A 316 -0.45 19.42 13.02
CA TYR A 316 -0.32 18.57 14.19
C TYR A 316 1.02 17.83 14.13
N GLU A 317 1.70 17.75 15.29
CA GLU A 317 2.92 16.99 15.51
C GLU A 317 2.72 16.09 16.73
N GLY A 318 2.93 14.77 16.57
CA GLY A 318 2.75 13.81 17.67
C GLY A 318 2.45 12.41 17.20
N ALA A 319 1.91 11.62 18.14
CA ALA A 319 1.62 10.22 17.94
C ALA A 319 0.34 9.99 17.13
N PHE A 320 0.39 8.97 16.27
CA PHE A 320 -0.72 8.51 15.45
C PHE A 320 -0.99 7.03 15.70
N ARG A 321 -2.25 6.64 15.59
CA ARG A 321 -2.71 5.26 15.56
C ARG A 321 -3.89 5.13 14.60
N ASN A 322 -3.79 4.16 13.65
CA ASN A 322 -4.83 3.91 12.66
C ASN A 322 -5.28 5.19 11.92
N ASP A 323 -4.33 5.98 11.40
CA ASP A 323 -4.54 7.22 10.64
C ASP A 323 -5.10 8.39 11.45
N LEU A 324 -5.20 8.29 12.76
CA LEU A 324 -5.73 9.33 13.64
C LEU A 324 -4.70 9.74 14.69
N ALA A 325 -4.72 11.01 15.11
CA ALA A 325 -3.98 11.48 16.27
C ALA A 325 -4.40 10.67 17.51
N ASP A 326 -3.45 9.99 18.17
CA ASP A 326 -3.71 9.13 19.34
C ASP A 326 -2.45 9.01 20.17
N GLY A 327 -2.48 9.46 21.40
CA GLY A 327 -1.34 9.62 22.30
C GLY A 327 -1.05 11.08 22.58
N PHE A 328 0.21 11.43 22.79
CA PHE A 328 0.61 12.82 23.07
C PHE A 328 0.92 13.54 21.75
N GLY A 329 0.47 14.80 21.64
CA GLY A 329 0.75 15.61 20.46
C GLY A 329 0.33 17.07 20.60
N LYS A 330 0.78 17.87 19.64
CA LYS A 330 0.53 19.31 19.58
C LYS A 330 -0.09 19.70 18.26
N ILE A 331 -1.21 20.41 18.31
CA ILE A 331 -1.78 21.11 17.17
C ILE A 331 -1.51 22.61 17.27
N THR A 332 -1.19 23.21 16.14
CA THR A 332 -1.10 24.67 15.98
C THR A 332 -2.09 25.09 14.91
N TYR A 333 -2.94 26.04 15.22
CA TYR A 333 -3.95 26.59 14.33
C TYR A 333 -3.43 27.82 13.57
N PRO A 334 -4.04 28.21 12.45
CA PRO A 334 -3.62 29.37 11.66
C PRO A 334 -3.64 30.70 12.41
N ASP A 335 -4.51 30.84 13.40
CA ASP A 335 -4.62 32.01 14.24
C ASP A 335 -3.51 32.09 15.33
N GLY A 336 -2.65 31.07 15.38
CA GLY A 336 -1.59 30.95 16.40
C GLY A 336 -2.03 30.28 17.69
N SER A 337 -3.29 29.87 17.82
CA SER A 337 -3.75 29.04 18.94
C SER A 337 -3.07 27.67 18.90
N THR A 338 -2.83 27.08 20.08
CA THR A 338 -2.23 25.76 20.20
C THR A 338 -2.94 24.91 21.22
N TYR A 339 -2.95 23.62 21.01
CA TYR A 339 -3.20 22.63 22.06
C TYR A 339 -2.03 21.64 22.08
N GLU A 340 -1.53 21.33 23.28
CA GLU A 340 -0.47 20.37 23.52
C GLU A 340 -0.91 19.45 24.67
N GLY A 341 -1.06 18.15 24.40
CA GLY A 341 -1.59 17.19 25.37
C GLY A 341 -2.01 15.87 24.74
N GLU A 342 -2.90 15.19 25.47
CA GLU A 342 -3.36 13.85 25.10
C GLU A 342 -4.47 13.87 24.05
N TRP A 343 -4.41 12.89 23.13
CA TRP A 343 -5.36 12.67 22.05
C TRP A 343 -5.85 11.23 22.07
N ARG A 344 -7.09 11.03 21.71
CA ARG A 344 -7.66 9.70 21.51
C ARG A 344 -8.51 9.67 20.25
N ALA A 345 -8.14 8.81 19.29
CA ALA A 345 -8.88 8.63 18.04
C ALA A 345 -9.24 9.94 17.32
N GLY A 346 -8.28 10.90 17.28
CA GLY A 346 -8.43 12.20 16.62
C GLY A 346 -9.17 13.26 17.42
N VAL A 347 -9.46 12.99 18.69
CA VAL A 347 -10.14 13.93 19.59
C VAL A 347 -9.22 14.32 20.75
N ILE A 348 -9.21 15.59 21.12
CA ILE A 348 -8.55 16.07 22.32
C ILE A 348 -9.22 15.42 23.55
N GLU A 349 -8.43 14.68 24.32
CA GLU A 349 -8.88 13.90 25.48
C GLU A 349 -7.77 13.86 26.52
N GLY A 350 -8.11 13.69 27.81
CA GLY A 350 -7.09 13.60 28.86
C GLY A 350 -6.52 14.95 29.25
N THR A 351 -5.24 15.00 29.63
CA THR A 351 -4.60 16.22 30.15
C THR A 351 -3.88 16.99 29.05
N GLY A 352 -3.91 18.32 29.14
CA GLY A 352 -3.22 19.16 28.18
C GLY A 352 -3.27 20.65 28.49
N VAL A 353 -2.65 21.42 27.59
CA VAL A 353 -2.58 22.89 27.66
C VAL A 353 -3.09 23.48 26.34
N ALA A 354 -4.14 24.26 26.41
CA ALA A 354 -4.64 25.08 25.31
C ALA A 354 -4.19 26.53 25.49
N ARG A 355 -3.58 27.09 24.43
CA ARG A 355 -3.17 28.52 24.38
C ARG A 355 -3.90 29.14 23.20
N TYR A 356 -4.70 30.14 23.48
CA TYR A 356 -5.52 30.81 22.47
C TYR A 356 -4.83 32.08 21.95
N ALA A 357 -5.12 32.46 20.73
CA ALA A 357 -4.53 33.63 20.05
C ALA A 357 -4.74 34.93 20.83
N ASN A 358 -5.82 35.04 21.61
CA ASN A 358 -6.11 36.19 22.47
C ASN A 358 -5.34 36.19 23.78
N GLY A 359 -4.41 35.23 23.99
CA GLY A 359 -3.58 35.10 25.18
C GLY A 359 -4.22 34.33 26.34
N LEU A 360 -5.45 33.81 26.17
CA LEU A 360 -6.08 32.91 27.14
C LEU A 360 -5.29 31.60 27.20
N VAL A 361 -5.08 31.05 28.38
CA VAL A 361 -4.44 29.75 28.58
C VAL A 361 -5.33 28.88 29.47
N TYR A 362 -5.61 27.69 29.05
CA TYR A 362 -6.20 26.63 29.87
C TYR A 362 -5.21 25.48 30.03
N GLU A 363 -5.00 25.04 31.27
CA GLU A 363 -4.21 23.88 31.63
C GLU A 363 -5.07 22.96 32.50
N GLY A 364 -5.33 21.74 32.05
CA GLY A 364 -6.21 20.83 32.77
C GLY A 364 -6.66 19.63 31.96
N THR A 365 -7.77 19.04 32.40
CA THR A 365 -8.37 17.87 31.75
C THR A 365 -9.34 18.29 30.65
N PHE A 366 -9.35 17.51 29.57
CA PHE A 366 -10.27 17.65 28.44
C PHE A 366 -11.08 16.36 28.26
N VAL A 367 -12.34 16.49 27.90
CA VAL A 367 -13.22 15.42 27.44
C VAL A 367 -13.94 15.90 26.18
N ASN A 368 -13.83 15.13 25.08
CA ASN A 368 -14.38 15.50 23.78
C ASN A 368 -13.99 16.93 23.31
N GLY A 369 -12.75 17.35 23.57
CA GLY A 369 -12.24 18.67 23.20
C GLY A 369 -12.74 19.83 24.07
N GLN A 370 -13.45 19.56 25.17
CA GLN A 370 -13.95 20.56 26.10
C GLN A 370 -13.25 20.47 27.44
N ASN A 371 -13.04 21.63 28.10
CA ASN A 371 -12.50 21.70 29.46
C ASN A 371 -13.39 20.87 30.39
N HIS A 372 -12.78 19.98 31.17
CA HIS A 372 -13.48 19.08 32.08
C HIS A 372 -12.62 18.76 33.31
N GLY A 373 -13.26 18.27 34.41
CA GLY A 373 -12.52 17.90 35.61
C GLY A 373 -11.76 19.07 36.21
N GLN A 374 -10.55 18.85 36.71
CA GLN A 374 -9.73 19.90 37.28
C GLN A 374 -8.94 20.67 36.22
N GLY A 375 -8.92 21.98 36.34
CA GLY A 375 -8.14 22.83 35.44
C GLY A 375 -7.99 24.26 35.86
N THR A 376 -6.96 24.88 35.29
CA THR A 376 -6.64 26.31 35.49
C THR A 376 -6.86 27.08 34.20
N MET A 377 -7.61 28.16 34.28
CA MET A 377 -7.79 29.12 33.18
C MET A 377 -7.17 30.45 33.60
N THR A 378 -6.31 30.97 32.71
CA THR A 378 -5.65 32.28 32.93
C THR A 378 -5.95 33.19 31.75
N TYR A 379 -6.33 34.43 32.07
CA TYR A 379 -6.67 35.47 31.11
C TYR A 379 -5.58 36.54 31.05
N PRO A 380 -5.38 37.23 29.95
CA PRO A 380 -4.36 38.27 29.81
C PRO A 380 -4.57 39.48 30.70
N ASP A 381 -5.81 39.75 31.10
CA ASP A 381 -6.17 40.85 32.02
C ASP A 381 -5.87 40.57 33.48
N GLY A 382 -5.32 39.38 33.79
CA GLY A 382 -5.02 38.92 35.12
C GLY A 382 -6.13 38.16 35.83
N TYR A 383 -7.30 37.96 35.19
CA TYR A 383 -8.30 37.03 35.71
C TYR A 383 -7.80 35.60 35.62
N SER A 384 -8.01 34.82 36.68
CA SER A 384 -7.72 33.39 36.68
C SER A 384 -8.81 32.59 37.40
N TYR A 385 -8.98 31.35 36.99
CA TYR A 385 -9.86 30.39 37.67
C TYR A 385 -9.12 29.06 37.84
N VAL A 386 -9.12 28.52 39.04
CA VAL A 386 -8.61 27.20 39.38
C VAL A 386 -9.72 26.39 40.00
N GLY A 387 -10.11 25.28 39.43
CA GLY A 387 -11.20 24.48 39.97
C GLY A 387 -11.77 23.47 38.99
N GLU A 388 -13.00 23.04 39.29
CA GLU A 388 -13.71 22.04 38.48
C GLU A 388 -14.33 22.66 37.22
N TRP A 389 -14.30 21.88 36.17
CA TRP A 389 -14.88 22.21 34.85
C TRP A 389 -15.82 21.09 34.39
N ARG A 390 -16.89 21.46 33.74
CA ARG A 390 -17.81 20.53 33.12
C ARG A 390 -18.31 21.11 31.80
N GLU A 391 -18.09 20.36 30.69
CA GLU A 391 -18.55 20.75 29.36
C GLU A 391 -18.15 22.18 28.98
N GLY A 392 -16.88 22.56 29.26
CA GLY A 392 -16.33 23.88 28.97
C GLY A 392 -16.71 24.99 29.95
N GLN A 393 -17.49 24.71 30.99
CA GLN A 393 -17.95 25.69 31.99
C GLN A 393 -17.38 25.41 33.35
N ARG A 394 -17.11 26.49 34.14
CA ARG A 394 -16.75 26.38 35.55
C ARG A 394 -17.88 25.68 36.30
N HIS A 395 -17.54 24.70 37.11
CA HIS A 395 -18.48 23.86 37.84
C HIS A 395 -17.86 23.41 39.15
N GLY A 396 -18.65 22.89 40.10
CA GLY A 396 -18.15 22.40 41.38
C GLY A 396 -17.37 23.46 42.17
N GLU A 397 -16.37 23.04 42.91
CA GLU A 397 -15.56 23.95 43.74
C GLU A 397 -14.43 24.60 42.93
N GLY A 398 -14.19 25.89 43.23
CA GLY A 398 -13.10 26.62 42.56
C GLY A 398 -12.75 27.94 43.18
N VAL A 399 -11.61 28.45 42.72
CA VAL A 399 -11.07 29.75 43.12
C VAL A 399 -10.98 30.65 41.90
N ALA A 400 -11.67 31.78 41.90
CA ALA A 400 -11.56 32.83 40.90
C ALA A 400 -10.83 34.03 41.44
N THR A 401 -9.69 34.38 40.83
CA THR A 401 -8.96 35.63 41.13
C THR A 401 -9.26 36.62 40.02
N TYR A 402 -9.79 37.78 40.39
CA TYR A 402 -10.16 38.84 39.46
C TYR A 402 -9.01 39.81 39.20
N ALA A 403 -9.10 40.52 38.07
CA ALA A 403 -8.07 41.49 37.67
C ALA A 403 -7.83 42.63 38.70
N ASP A 404 -8.85 42.97 39.49
CA ASP A 404 -8.78 43.95 40.59
C ASP A 404 -8.13 43.38 41.85
N GLY A 405 -7.75 42.09 41.86
CA GLY A 405 -7.20 41.37 42.99
C GLY A 405 -8.24 40.76 43.93
N SER A 406 -9.54 40.87 43.65
CA SER A 406 -10.58 40.17 44.40
C SER A 406 -10.45 38.66 44.19
N VAL A 407 -10.69 37.88 45.27
CA VAL A 407 -10.63 36.42 45.22
C VAL A 407 -11.96 35.83 45.69
N TYR A 408 -12.60 35.04 44.83
CA TYR A 408 -13.72 34.24 45.20
C TYR A 408 -13.31 32.76 45.34
N THR A 409 -13.72 32.15 46.44
CA THR A 409 -13.56 30.72 46.70
C THR A 409 -14.96 30.12 47.00
N GLY A 410 -15.39 29.12 46.25
CA GLY A 410 -16.67 28.48 46.48
C GLY A 410 -17.21 27.75 45.24
N SER A 411 -18.49 27.42 45.32
CA SER A 411 -19.16 26.58 44.31
C SER A 411 -19.55 27.38 43.05
N PHE A 412 -19.47 26.70 41.89
CA PHE A 412 -19.90 27.20 40.59
C PHE A 412 -20.88 26.21 39.95
N VAL A 413 -21.89 26.71 39.28
CA VAL A 413 -22.80 25.93 38.41
C VAL A 413 -22.94 26.66 37.09
N ASN A 414 -22.65 25.98 35.96
CA ASN A 414 -22.75 26.52 34.60
C ASN A 414 -22.09 27.92 34.45
N GLY A 415 -20.87 28.04 35.02
CA GLY A 415 -20.04 29.24 34.94
C GLY A 415 -20.39 30.35 35.92
N GLN A 416 -21.46 30.23 36.72
CA GLN A 416 -21.90 31.23 37.70
C GLN A 416 -21.59 30.76 39.12
N ARG A 417 -21.32 31.73 40.01
CA ARG A 417 -21.19 31.45 41.46
C ARG A 417 -22.56 31.00 41.97
N GLU A 418 -22.59 29.88 42.66
CA GLU A 418 -23.84 29.24 43.14
C GLU A 418 -23.54 28.51 44.47
N GLY A 419 -24.57 28.43 45.33
CA GLY A 419 -24.39 27.77 46.64
C GLY A 419 -23.55 28.58 47.64
N ARG A 420 -22.63 27.94 48.37
CA ARG A 420 -21.79 28.65 49.33
C ARG A 420 -20.50 29.11 48.73
N GLY A 421 -20.06 30.32 49.11
CA GLY A 421 -18.81 30.88 48.66
C GLY A 421 -18.38 32.08 49.46
N ARG A 422 -17.09 32.36 49.38
CA ARG A 422 -16.43 33.48 50.06
C ARG A 422 -15.71 34.34 49.04
N ILE A 423 -15.96 35.67 49.11
CA ILE A 423 -15.21 36.65 48.31
C ILE A 423 -14.41 37.57 49.26
N GLU A 424 -13.17 37.80 48.88
CA GLU A 424 -12.29 38.78 49.49
C GLU A 424 -11.95 39.86 48.48
N MET A 425 -12.14 41.14 48.86
CA MET A 425 -11.78 42.26 48.00
C MET A 425 -10.53 42.97 48.52
N PRO A 426 -9.74 43.62 47.66
CA PRO A 426 -8.50 44.33 48.07
C PRO A 426 -8.69 45.46 49.05
N ASP A 427 -9.91 46.05 49.08
CA ASP A 427 -10.30 47.08 50.01
C ASP A 427 -10.56 46.57 51.44
N GLY A 428 -10.47 45.24 51.62
CA GLY A 428 -10.71 44.57 52.90
C GLY A 428 -12.17 44.12 53.10
N PHE A 429 -13.06 44.30 52.14
CA PHE A 429 -14.39 43.71 52.19
C PHE A 429 -14.31 42.20 52.05
N VAL A 430 -15.01 41.47 52.92
CA VAL A 430 -15.17 40.01 52.85
C VAL A 430 -16.62 39.62 52.96
N TYR A 431 -17.11 38.79 52.06
CA TYR A 431 -18.42 38.16 52.22
C TYR A 431 -18.27 36.64 52.22
N GLU A 432 -18.91 35.98 53.15
CA GLU A 432 -19.03 34.52 53.21
C GLU A 432 -20.51 34.13 53.40
N GLY A 433 -21.05 33.40 52.44
CA GLY A 433 -22.49 33.06 52.48
C GLY A 433 -22.98 32.43 51.18
N GLU A 434 -24.30 32.56 50.98
CA GLU A 434 -25.00 31.97 49.86
C GLU A 434 -24.90 32.86 48.61
N TRP A 435 -24.81 32.20 47.44
CA TRP A 435 -24.74 32.79 46.12
C TRP A 435 -25.76 32.14 45.21
N ARG A 436 -26.41 32.90 44.34
CA ARG A 436 -27.32 32.42 43.33
C ARG A 436 -27.17 33.21 42.04
N GLY A 437 -26.95 32.52 40.92
CA GLY A 437 -26.84 33.15 39.60
C GLY A 437 -25.70 34.18 39.50
N GLY A 438 -24.64 34.06 40.31
CA GLY A 438 -23.51 34.99 40.35
C GLY A 438 -23.64 36.13 41.33
N GLU A 439 -24.76 36.30 42.02
CA GLU A 439 -25.03 37.38 43.00
C GLU A 439 -25.05 36.83 44.42
N ILE A 440 -24.73 37.69 45.37
CA ILE A 440 -24.89 37.40 46.80
C ILE A 440 -26.39 37.29 47.10
N GLU A 441 -26.83 36.17 47.62
CA GLU A 441 -28.23 35.83 47.84
C GLU A 441 -28.34 34.95 49.09
N GLY A 442 -29.48 35.00 49.83
CA GLY A 442 -29.70 34.18 51.01
C GLY A 442 -28.91 34.63 52.23
N THR A 443 -28.49 33.71 53.07
CA THR A 443 -27.81 34.03 54.36
C THR A 443 -26.30 34.14 54.19
N GLY A 444 -25.70 35.11 54.91
CA GLY A 444 -24.26 35.31 54.89
C GLY A 444 -23.75 36.32 55.89
N ILE A 445 -22.41 36.39 55.93
CA ILE A 445 -21.65 37.31 56.77
C ILE A 445 -20.86 38.24 55.86
N ALA A 446 -21.07 39.55 56.02
CA ALA A 446 -20.28 40.59 55.37
C ALA A 446 -19.42 41.32 56.39
N THR A 447 -18.09 41.29 56.21
CA THR A 447 -17.13 42.08 56.97
C THR A 447 -16.67 43.25 56.12
N TYR A 448 -16.86 44.47 56.62
CA TYR A 448 -16.53 45.72 55.93
C TYR A 448 -15.12 46.21 56.31
N GLN A 449 -14.49 47.01 55.45
CA GLN A 449 -13.17 47.58 55.62
C GLN A 449 -12.95 48.28 56.99
N ASN A 450 -14.01 48.93 57.50
CA ASN A 450 -13.96 49.62 58.78
C ASN A 450 -14.08 48.66 59.99
N GLY A 451 -14.16 47.35 59.76
CA GLY A 451 -14.32 46.31 60.78
C GLY A 451 -15.74 46.05 61.22
N ASP A 452 -16.71 46.70 60.67
CA ASP A 452 -18.12 46.37 60.90
C ASP A 452 -18.45 44.96 60.27
N VAL A 453 -19.32 44.21 60.95
CA VAL A 453 -19.74 42.88 60.48
C VAL A 453 -21.27 42.81 60.44
N TYR A 454 -21.81 42.51 59.29
CA TYR A 454 -23.21 42.20 59.13
C TYR A 454 -23.41 40.70 58.98
N GLU A 455 -24.32 40.12 59.70
CA GLU A 455 -24.73 38.73 59.64
C GLU A 455 -26.25 38.71 59.44
N GLY A 456 -26.74 38.15 58.29
CA GLY A 456 -28.15 38.16 57.97
C GLY A 456 -28.44 37.79 56.51
N ASN A 457 -29.67 38.17 56.08
CA ASN A 457 -30.11 37.88 54.74
C ASN A 457 -29.69 38.95 53.73
N PHE A 458 -29.44 38.50 52.50
CA PHE A 458 -29.09 39.31 51.32
C PHE A 458 -30.03 38.98 50.16
N VAL A 459 -30.35 39.96 49.36
CA VAL A 459 -31.03 39.82 48.05
C VAL A 459 -30.30 40.75 47.07
N ALA A 460 -29.86 40.17 45.92
CA ALA A 460 -29.11 40.90 44.90
C ALA A 460 -27.96 41.74 45.45
N GLY A 461 -27.19 41.19 46.40
CA GLY A 461 -26.04 41.81 47.03
C GLY A 461 -26.35 42.85 48.09
N ARG A 462 -27.62 43.09 48.42
CA ARG A 462 -28.03 44.05 49.41
C ARG A 462 -28.59 43.39 50.67
N ARG A 463 -28.31 43.94 51.84
CA ARG A 463 -28.87 43.48 53.11
C ARG A 463 -30.41 43.54 53.02
N GLN A 464 -31.09 42.46 53.31
CA GLN A 464 -32.55 42.31 53.17
C GLN A 464 -33.09 41.42 54.30
N GLY A 465 -34.26 41.75 54.88
CA GLY A 465 -34.87 40.93 55.94
C GLY A 465 -34.12 41.05 57.27
N GLU A 466 -34.21 39.99 58.07
CA GLU A 466 -33.58 39.98 59.41
C GLU A 466 -32.08 39.91 59.32
N GLY A 467 -31.39 40.67 60.18
CA GLY A 467 -29.95 40.62 60.30
C GLY A 467 -29.43 41.47 61.48
N THR A 468 -28.17 41.21 61.77
CA THR A 468 -27.45 41.84 62.87
C THR A 468 -26.20 42.55 62.35
N MET A 469 -26.06 43.84 62.65
CA MET A 469 -24.85 44.63 62.41
C MET A 469 -24.07 44.73 63.69
N ARG A 470 -22.82 44.31 63.69
CA ARG A 470 -21.84 44.52 64.75
C ARG A 470 -20.83 45.54 64.26
N TYR A 471 -20.81 46.69 64.97
CA TYR A 471 -19.87 47.78 64.64
C TYR A 471 -18.49 47.55 65.27
N ALA A 472 -17.41 48.00 64.59
CA ALA A 472 -16.07 47.87 65.08
C ALA A 472 -15.87 48.44 66.47
N GLY A 473 -16.69 49.43 66.84
CA GLY A 473 -16.69 50.05 68.22
C GLY A 473 -17.40 49.19 69.28
N GLY A 474 -17.82 47.98 68.97
CA GLY A 474 -18.47 47.03 69.90
C GLY A 474 -19.97 47.19 70.05
N GLN A 475 -20.61 48.14 69.38
CA GLN A 475 -22.06 48.29 69.34
C GLN A 475 -22.66 47.22 68.42
N GLN A 476 -23.91 46.83 68.70
CA GLN A 476 -24.67 45.85 67.87
C GLN A 476 -26.09 46.35 67.64
N THR A 477 -26.54 46.25 66.42
CA THR A 477 -27.94 46.54 66.01
C THR A 477 -28.53 45.35 65.34
N ARG A 478 -29.63 44.81 65.84
CA ARG A 478 -30.42 43.74 65.22
C ARG A 478 -31.72 44.35 64.73
N GLY A 479 -32.12 43.99 63.52
CA GLY A 479 -33.35 44.52 62.97
C GLY A 479 -33.71 43.98 61.58
N VAL A 480 -34.72 44.59 60.95
CA VAL A 480 -35.14 44.28 59.60
C VAL A 480 -34.53 45.29 58.63
N TRP A 481 -33.87 44.79 57.61
CA TRP A 481 -33.17 45.57 56.58
C TRP A 481 -33.95 45.52 55.26
N GLN A 482 -34.01 46.61 54.55
CA GLN A 482 -34.57 46.71 53.19
C GLN A 482 -33.62 47.51 52.31
N ASP A 483 -33.21 46.94 51.18
CA ASP A 483 -32.27 47.57 50.23
C ASP A 483 -30.99 48.14 50.88
N GLY A 484 -30.49 47.44 51.89
CA GLY A 484 -29.26 47.83 52.62
C GLY A 484 -29.47 48.82 53.76
N ILE A 485 -30.71 49.30 54.00
CA ILE A 485 -31.07 50.31 55.03
C ILE A 485 -31.85 49.64 56.15
N LEU A 486 -31.49 49.91 57.41
CA LEU A 486 -32.24 49.45 58.56
C LEU A 486 -33.61 50.13 58.62
N GLN A 487 -34.68 49.38 58.65
CA GLN A 487 -36.08 49.85 58.67
C GLN A 487 -36.65 49.86 60.10
N SER A 488 -36.37 48.81 60.86
CA SER A 488 -36.80 48.67 62.23
C SER A 488 -35.79 47.91 63.05
N GLU A 489 -35.51 48.38 64.28
CA GLU A 489 -34.71 47.63 65.24
C GLU A 489 -35.55 46.57 65.93
N ALA A 490 -35.02 45.36 66.10
CA ALA A 490 -35.64 44.36 66.93
C ALA A 490 -35.51 44.74 68.41
N PRO A 491 -36.54 44.48 69.25
CA PRO A 491 -36.37 44.75 70.72
C PRO A 491 -35.13 44.01 71.22
N ALA A 492 -34.35 44.75 72.06
CA ALA A 492 -33.21 44.13 72.74
C ALA A 492 -33.72 42.93 73.56
N ASP A 493 -33.11 41.76 73.34
CA ASP A 493 -33.36 40.63 74.23
C ASP A 493 -32.99 41.03 75.66
N SER A 494 -34.02 41.24 76.48
CA SER A 494 -33.82 41.41 77.93
C SER A 494 -33.34 40.09 78.45
N ASP A 495 -32.10 40.11 78.95
CA ASP A 495 -31.46 39.00 79.68
C ASP A 495 -32.46 38.27 80.59
N ALA A 496 -32.69 37.08 80.36
CA ALA A 496 -33.28 36.11 81.27
C ALA A 496 -32.18 35.46 82.10
N THR A 497 -31.72 36.21 83.14
CA THR A 497 -31.14 35.62 84.34
C THR A 497 -32.30 35.09 85.18
N GLU A 498 -32.25 33.85 85.52
CA GLU A 498 -32.62 33.08 86.69
C GLU A 498 -33.21 31.74 86.30
N GLY A 499 -32.60 30.69 86.64
CA GLY A 499 -32.50 30.07 87.91
C GLY A 499 -33.20 28.72 87.84
N GLY A 500 -32.49 27.72 88.18
CA GLY A 500 -33.17 26.62 88.83
C GLY A 500 -33.14 25.26 88.18
N GLU A 501 -32.32 24.51 88.78
CA GLU A 501 -32.46 23.12 89.23
C GLU A 501 -32.20 21.98 88.23
N ALA A 502 -31.24 21.27 88.65
CA ALA A 502 -30.83 19.93 88.23
C ALA A 502 -31.94 18.85 88.38
N ALA A 503 -32.00 17.97 87.50
CA ALA A 503 -32.35 16.61 87.81
C ALA A 503 -31.81 15.65 86.74
N ASP A 504 -30.84 14.92 87.19
CA ASP A 504 -30.57 13.49 86.98
C ASP A 504 -30.83 12.85 85.62
N ALA A 505 -29.78 12.47 85.05
CA ALA A 505 -29.12 11.14 85.05
C ALA A 505 -29.70 10.05 84.09
N VAL A 506 -28.76 9.62 83.32
CA VAL A 506 -28.37 8.21 83.04
C VAL A 506 -28.99 7.54 81.79
N PRO A 507 -28.29 6.58 81.27
CA PRO A 507 -27.53 6.64 80.01
C PRO A 507 -27.84 5.43 79.06
N ALA A 508 -26.95 5.32 78.08
CA ALA A 508 -26.64 4.08 77.36
C ALA A 508 -27.63 3.61 76.26
N GLN A 509 -27.20 3.24 75.13
CA GLN A 509 -26.26 2.25 74.61
C GLN A 509 -26.16 2.36 73.10
N ALA A 510 -25.02 2.48 72.58
CA ALA A 510 -24.24 1.53 71.81
C ALA A 510 -24.96 0.73 70.71
N ALA A 511 -24.56 1.04 69.50
CA ALA A 511 -24.12 0.18 68.36
C ALA A 511 -24.97 -1.03 67.95
N PRO A 512 -24.71 -1.67 66.77
CA PRO A 512 -23.77 -1.43 65.70
C PRO A 512 -24.34 -1.67 64.26
N GLY A 513 -23.58 -1.29 63.30
CA GLY A 513 -23.17 -2.09 62.13
C GLY A 513 -24.15 -2.34 60.98
N ASN A 514 -23.86 -1.87 59.85
CA ASN A 514 -23.26 -2.57 58.70
C ASN A 514 -22.89 -1.57 57.64
#